data_facb23751d2cc1b8314bf2638825b914
#
_entry.id   facb23751d2cc1b8314bf2638825b914
#
_cell.length_a   1.000
_cell.length_b   1.000
_cell.length_c   1.000
_cell.angle_alpha   90.00
_cell.angle_beta   90.00
_cell.angle_gamma   90.00
#
_symmetry.space_group_name_H-M   'P 1'
#
loop_
_entity.id
_entity.type
_entity.pdbx_description
1 polymer ?
#
loop_
_entity_poly.entity_id
_entity_poly.type
_entity_poly.pdbx_seq_one_letter_code
_entity_poly.pdbx_strand_id
1 'polypeptide(L)'
;MQGTVFGSLICTSVMDKLAKIFYQNPELVYKYKNKVEVPVLGMVDDVLCVTKCSTKTLVSNATINSFMELNKLTLSADKCSKIHVGKKNMHCPQLKVHEKQMKESQKEKYLGDILNDKGNIKDTIENRIAKAWSYVSEIGAILNEFPFGNKRIQVGLMLREAMFLNGVLHSCEAWHGVGAAQIAQIELVDHHLMRTILDASSKIAIEFLYLETGALPVKYVITSRRLNYLKHIHMLEDHELVRRIYQAQRDDPRKGDWWEAAKNDLETFDIDEDKLKQLNKNQAKKYIKEQIYVKAFTDLKLLQANHSKVKHIKYENFETQEYLKSPKYTFKEASTLLALRSRTVNNIKANTRLFSQNDLLCPLCLKDEDTQEHCLNCPKLIRQNENHLEYNDIFSSNESVQHEIANQFVNILERRQLLQDGRPGTETLDPALY
;
A
#
# COMPACT_ATOMS: atom_id res chain seq x y z
N MET A 1 -8.66 30.53 -18.10
CA MET A 1 -9.57 29.63 -17.34
C MET A 1 -8.86 28.40 -16.76
N GLN A 2 -7.58 28.22 -17.02
CA GLN A 2 -6.80 27.13 -16.47
C GLN A 2 -6.72 27.26 -14.93
N GLY A 3 -7.05 26.19 -14.20
CA GLY A 3 -7.07 26.19 -12.73
C GLY A 3 -8.36 26.69 -12.06
N THR A 4 -9.41 27.04 -12.83
CA THR A 4 -10.70 27.39 -12.25
C THR A 4 -11.69 26.23 -12.29
N VAL A 5 -12.60 26.14 -11.31
CA VAL A 5 -13.68 25.13 -11.26
C VAL A 5 -14.53 25.15 -12.52
N PHE A 6 -14.83 26.34 -13.04
CA PHE A 6 -15.58 26.51 -14.29
C PHE A 6 -14.84 26.00 -15.54
N GLY A 7 -13.51 26.06 -15.56
CA GLY A 7 -12.72 25.58 -16.69
C GLY A 7 -12.92 24.10 -16.96
N SER A 8 -12.82 23.28 -15.93
CA SER A 8 -13.06 21.83 -16.03
C SER A 8 -14.51 21.51 -16.41
N LEU A 9 -15.48 22.20 -15.85
CA LEU A 9 -16.91 21.99 -16.16
C LEU A 9 -17.22 22.32 -17.63
N ILE A 10 -16.72 23.44 -18.15
CA ILE A 10 -16.92 23.83 -19.55
C ILE A 10 -16.25 22.81 -20.48
N CYS A 11 -15.00 22.40 -20.17
CA CYS A 11 -14.29 21.41 -20.96
C CYS A 11 -15.06 20.09 -21.01
N THR A 12 -15.50 19.57 -19.87
CA THR A 12 -16.32 18.35 -19.79
C THR A 12 -17.62 18.48 -20.59
N SER A 13 -18.32 19.62 -20.52
CA SER A 13 -19.55 19.86 -21.31
C SER A 13 -19.31 19.88 -22.80
N VAL A 14 -18.16 20.37 -23.25
CA VAL A 14 -17.78 20.32 -24.68
C VAL A 14 -17.44 18.89 -25.08
N MET A 15 -16.67 18.17 -24.27
CA MET A 15 -16.28 16.78 -24.54
C MET A 15 -17.48 15.81 -24.51
N ASP A 16 -18.52 16.10 -23.73
CA ASP A 16 -19.78 15.34 -23.74
C ASP A 16 -20.46 15.39 -25.13
N LYS A 17 -20.34 16.51 -25.85
CA LYS A 17 -20.84 16.61 -27.23
C LYS A 17 -20.08 15.66 -28.18
N LEU A 18 -18.77 15.51 -27.99
CA LEU A 18 -17.98 14.53 -28.76
C LEU A 18 -18.46 13.11 -28.48
N ALA A 19 -18.67 12.75 -27.21
CA ALA A 19 -19.20 11.44 -26.83
C ALA A 19 -20.59 11.18 -27.48
N LYS A 20 -21.48 12.18 -27.51
CA LYS A 20 -22.79 12.09 -28.18
C LYS A 20 -22.67 11.81 -29.67
N ILE A 21 -21.72 12.45 -30.39
CA ILE A 21 -21.46 12.16 -31.79
C ILE A 21 -21.08 10.69 -31.97
N PHE A 22 -20.26 10.14 -31.11
CA PHE A 22 -19.89 8.71 -31.17
C PHE A 22 -21.10 7.81 -30.90
N TYR A 23 -21.93 8.09 -29.91
CA TYR A 23 -23.16 7.32 -29.63
C TYR A 23 -24.17 7.35 -30.79
N GLN A 24 -24.27 8.48 -31.49
CA GLN A 24 -25.17 8.63 -32.63
C GLN A 24 -24.66 7.90 -33.88
N ASN A 25 -23.40 7.47 -33.92
CA ASN A 25 -22.75 6.79 -35.04
C ASN A 25 -22.26 5.40 -34.62
N PRO A 26 -23.07 4.35 -34.68
CA PRO A 26 -22.71 2.99 -34.24
C PRO A 26 -21.46 2.42 -34.94
N GLU A 27 -21.13 2.95 -36.11
CA GLU A 27 -19.91 2.61 -36.86
C GLU A 27 -18.61 3.00 -36.11
N LEU A 28 -18.67 4.05 -35.29
CA LEU A 28 -17.53 4.56 -34.51
C LEU A 28 -17.34 3.86 -33.18
N VAL A 29 -18.37 3.17 -32.68
CA VAL A 29 -18.40 2.65 -31.32
C VAL A 29 -17.72 1.28 -31.26
N TYR A 30 -16.83 1.10 -30.28
CA TYR A 30 -16.30 -0.22 -29.94
C TYR A 30 -17.34 -1.04 -29.18
N LYS A 31 -17.52 -2.31 -29.52
CA LYS A 31 -18.44 -3.21 -28.81
C LYS A 31 -17.66 -4.18 -27.93
N TYR A 32 -17.66 -3.94 -26.63
CA TYR A 32 -17.09 -4.85 -25.65
C TYR A 32 -17.95 -6.12 -25.53
N LYS A 33 -17.32 -7.29 -25.63
CA LYS A 33 -17.99 -8.61 -25.66
C LYS A 33 -19.17 -8.68 -26.66
N ASN A 34 -19.14 -7.87 -27.73
CA ASN A 34 -20.20 -7.70 -28.74
C ASN A 34 -21.56 -7.21 -28.17
N LYS A 35 -21.61 -6.77 -26.92
CA LYS A 35 -22.84 -6.36 -26.22
C LYS A 35 -22.82 -4.89 -25.77
N VAL A 36 -21.72 -4.45 -25.18
CA VAL A 36 -21.63 -3.12 -24.57
C VAL A 36 -20.94 -2.15 -25.52
N GLU A 37 -21.64 -1.11 -25.88
CA GLU A 37 -21.10 -0.02 -26.70
C GLU A 37 -20.22 0.89 -25.85
N VAL A 38 -18.96 1.01 -26.25
CA VAL A 38 -17.95 1.88 -25.61
C VAL A 38 -17.66 3.00 -26.60
N PRO A 39 -18.14 4.22 -26.33
CA PRO A 39 -17.85 5.38 -27.14
C PRO A 39 -16.41 5.86 -26.88
N VAL A 40 -16.11 7.07 -27.34
CA VAL A 40 -14.92 7.77 -26.88
C VAL A 40 -15.02 8.01 -25.35
N LEU A 41 -13.93 7.75 -24.64
CA LEU A 41 -13.83 8.01 -23.21
C LEU A 41 -13.10 9.32 -22.99
N GLY A 42 -13.64 10.18 -22.12
CA GLY A 42 -13.07 11.49 -21.84
C GLY A 42 -12.93 11.75 -20.35
N MET A 43 -11.87 12.41 -19.95
CA MET A 43 -11.66 12.94 -18.62
C MET A 43 -11.12 14.36 -18.73
N VAL A 44 -12.00 15.34 -18.62
CA VAL A 44 -11.74 16.77 -18.83
C VAL A 44 -11.22 16.98 -20.26
N ASP A 45 -9.92 17.12 -20.49
CA ASP A 45 -9.24 17.32 -21.78
C ASP A 45 -8.60 16.04 -22.35
N ASP A 46 -8.42 15.01 -21.54
CA ASP A 46 -7.87 13.73 -21.96
C ASP A 46 -8.93 12.87 -22.67
N VAL A 47 -8.63 12.39 -23.88
CA VAL A 47 -9.52 11.58 -24.72
C VAL A 47 -8.89 10.24 -25.05
N LEU A 48 -9.64 9.17 -24.82
CA LEU A 48 -9.26 7.82 -25.26
C LEU A 48 -10.33 7.26 -26.19
N CYS A 49 -9.93 6.93 -27.41
CA CYS A 49 -10.78 6.27 -28.40
C CYS A 49 -10.32 4.83 -28.61
N VAL A 50 -11.24 3.87 -28.45
CA VAL A 50 -11.00 2.44 -28.69
C VAL A 50 -11.69 2.01 -29.96
N THR A 51 -10.97 1.37 -30.89
CA THR A 51 -11.51 0.91 -32.17
C THR A 51 -11.11 -0.52 -32.46
N LYS A 52 -11.87 -1.23 -33.29
CA LYS A 52 -11.65 -2.66 -33.59
C LYS A 52 -10.90 -2.91 -34.91
N CYS A 53 -10.88 -1.95 -35.85
CA CYS A 53 -10.27 -2.12 -37.15
C CYS A 53 -9.73 -0.80 -37.73
N SER A 54 -8.86 -0.90 -38.73
CA SER A 54 -8.18 0.23 -39.34
C SER A 54 -9.15 1.28 -39.89
N THR A 55 -10.21 0.86 -40.57
CA THR A 55 -11.20 1.79 -41.14
C THR A 55 -11.89 2.62 -40.04
N LYS A 56 -12.36 1.96 -38.98
CA LYS A 56 -12.96 2.66 -37.85
C LYS A 56 -11.98 3.61 -37.16
N THR A 57 -10.71 3.23 -37.07
CA THR A 57 -9.68 4.09 -36.49
C THR A 57 -9.50 5.37 -37.32
N LEU A 58 -9.48 5.27 -38.65
CA LEU A 58 -9.36 6.42 -39.53
C LEU A 58 -10.58 7.35 -39.42
N VAL A 59 -11.79 6.79 -39.45
CA VAL A 59 -13.02 7.59 -39.35
C VAL A 59 -13.13 8.24 -37.96
N SER A 60 -12.82 7.53 -36.87
CA SER A 60 -12.81 8.09 -35.52
C SER A 60 -11.79 9.24 -35.40
N ASN A 61 -10.59 9.08 -35.95
CA ASN A 61 -9.58 10.14 -35.95
C ASN A 61 -10.05 11.38 -36.72
N ALA A 62 -10.65 11.20 -37.89
CA ALA A 62 -11.20 12.30 -38.69
C ALA A 62 -12.34 13.00 -37.92
N THR A 63 -13.24 12.25 -37.30
CA THR A 63 -14.34 12.79 -36.48
C THR A 63 -13.82 13.64 -35.31
N ILE A 64 -12.80 13.14 -34.58
CA ILE A 64 -12.18 13.90 -33.49
C ILE A 64 -11.55 15.17 -34.00
N ASN A 65 -10.74 15.12 -35.05
CA ASN A 65 -10.12 16.32 -35.62
C ASN A 65 -11.15 17.35 -36.06
N SER A 66 -12.17 16.94 -36.83
CA SER A 66 -13.24 17.85 -37.29
C SER A 66 -14.01 18.46 -36.11
N PHE A 67 -14.30 17.66 -35.06
CA PHE A 67 -14.94 18.18 -33.85
C PHE A 67 -14.10 19.25 -33.15
N MET A 68 -12.79 19.01 -33.01
CA MET A 68 -11.87 19.97 -32.39
C MET A 68 -11.78 21.28 -33.20
N GLU A 69 -11.68 21.19 -34.51
CA GLU A 69 -11.68 22.38 -35.40
C GLU A 69 -12.97 23.18 -35.27
N LEU A 70 -14.12 22.53 -35.37
CA LEU A 70 -15.44 23.18 -35.25
C LEU A 70 -15.65 23.90 -33.94
N ASN A 71 -15.09 23.33 -32.83
CA ASN A 71 -15.19 23.93 -31.51
C ASN A 71 -14.00 24.83 -31.16
N LYS A 72 -13.10 25.12 -32.09
CA LYS A 72 -11.89 25.95 -31.90
C LYS A 72 -10.99 25.42 -30.79
N LEU A 73 -10.89 24.09 -30.68
CA LEU A 73 -10.00 23.41 -29.76
C LEU A 73 -8.76 22.93 -30.50
N THR A 74 -7.62 22.99 -29.85
CA THR A 74 -6.34 22.54 -30.45
C THR A 74 -5.86 21.26 -29.78
N LEU A 75 -5.69 20.20 -30.58
CA LEU A 75 -5.02 18.99 -30.14
C LEU A 75 -3.51 19.18 -30.15
N SER A 76 -2.83 18.79 -29.07
CA SER A 76 -1.37 18.73 -29.04
C SER A 76 -0.89 17.47 -29.73
N ALA A 77 -0.44 17.60 -30.97
CA ALA A 77 0.03 16.47 -31.79
C ALA A 77 1.16 15.68 -31.10
N ASP A 78 2.03 16.37 -30.37
CA ASP A 78 3.17 15.76 -29.68
C ASP A 78 2.75 14.92 -28.46
N LYS A 79 1.55 15.16 -27.92
CA LYS A 79 0.94 14.39 -26.81
C LYS A 79 -0.04 13.31 -27.29
N CYS A 80 -0.42 13.35 -28.56
CA CYS A 80 -1.30 12.34 -29.16
C CYS A 80 -0.50 11.13 -29.61
N SER A 81 -0.98 9.95 -29.28
CA SER A 81 -0.36 8.68 -29.65
C SER A 81 -1.41 7.63 -29.98
N LYS A 82 -0.98 6.61 -30.71
CA LYS A 82 -1.78 5.40 -30.95
C LYS A 82 -1.04 4.17 -30.45
N ILE A 83 -1.79 3.22 -29.90
CA ILE A 83 -1.29 1.91 -29.48
C ILE A 83 -2.08 0.85 -30.23
N HIS A 84 -1.37 -0.11 -30.82
CA HIS A 84 -1.96 -1.29 -31.41
C HIS A 84 -1.94 -2.43 -30.40
N VAL A 85 -3.11 -2.89 -29.93
CA VAL A 85 -3.24 -3.99 -28.97
C VAL A 85 -3.62 -5.26 -29.70
N GLY A 86 -2.79 -6.31 -29.62
CA GLY A 86 -3.06 -7.61 -30.18
C GLY A 86 -2.01 -8.13 -31.17
N LYS A 87 -2.44 -8.94 -32.16
CA LYS A 87 -1.52 -9.60 -33.10
C LYS A 87 -0.83 -8.57 -34.01
N LYS A 88 0.50 -8.61 -34.08
CA LYS A 88 1.34 -7.69 -34.87
C LYS A 88 1.08 -7.65 -36.39
N ASN A 89 0.33 -8.60 -36.95
CA ASN A 89 0.10 -8.73 -38.39
C ASN A 89 -1.09 -7.92 -38.90
N MET A 90 -1.76 -7.13 -38.06
CA MET A 90 -2.83 -6.23 -38.51
C MET A 90 -2.23 -4.88 -38.87
N HIS A 91 -2.54 -4.41 -40.09
CA HIS A 91 -2.13 -3.08 -40.56
C HIS A 91 -2.73 -2.00 -39.67
N CYS A 92 -1.87 -1.26 -38.97
CA CYS A 92 -2.27 -0.09 -38.18
C CYS A 92 -2.20 1.16 -39.08
N PRO A 93 -3.31 1.89 -39.33
CA PRO A 93 -3.31 3.02 -40.22
C PRO A 93 -2.45 4.16 -39.69
N GLN A 94 -1.86 4.93 -40.56
CA GLN A 94 -1.21 6.18 -40.19
C GLN A 94 -2.29 7.22 -39.83
N LEU A 95 -2.19 7.79 -38.64
CA LEU A 95 -3.10 8.81 -38.16
C LEU A 95 -2.38 10.15 -38.11
N LYS A 96 -3.13 11.22 -38.36
CA LYS A 96 -2.63 12.59 -38.26
C LYS A 96 -3.46 13.41 -37.30
N VAL A 97 -2.81 14.32 -36.62
CA VAL A 97 -3.40 15.42 -35.86
C VAL A 97 -2.95 16.70 -36.53
N HIS A 98 -3.90 17.42 -37.13
CA HIS A 98 -3.59 18.47 -38.14
C HIS A 98 -2.67 17.89 -39.24
N GLU A 99 -1.56 18.54 -39.56
CA GLU A 99 -0.60 18.09 -40.58
C GLU A 99 0.46 17.11 -40.01
N LYS A 100 0.56 16.93 -38.68
CA LYS A 100 1.57 16.09 -38.05
C LYS A 100 1.11 14.64 -37.92
N GLN A 101 2.00 13.71 -38.24
CA GLN A 101 1.75 12.27 -38.00
C GLN A 101 1.70 11.96 -36.51
N MET A 102 0.68 11.23 -36.11
CA MET A 102 0.54 10.75 -34.72
C MET A 102 1.58 9.67 -34.43
N LYS A 103 2.22 9.76 -33.27
CA LYS A 103 3.21 8.80 -32.82
C LYS A 103 2.57 7.41 -32.61
N GLU A 104 3.22 6.37 -33.10
CA GLU A 104 2.92 4.99 -32.76
C GLU A 104 3.75 4.59 -31.52
N SER A 105 3.09 4.14 -30.49
CA SER A 105 3.73 3.80 -29.22
C SER A 105 3.34 2.39 -28.78
N GLN A 106 4.26 1.72 -28.11
CA GLN A 106 3.99 0.44 -27.44
C GLN A 106 3.41 0.63 -26.04
N LYS A 107 3.62 1.80 -25.45
CA LYS A 107 3.19 2.14 -24.09
C LYS A 107 2.87 3.61 -24.00
N GLU A 108 1.73 3.96 -23.40
CA GLU A 108 1.34 5.34 -23.11
C GLU A 108 0.71 5.47 -21.75
N LYS A 109 0.96 6.60 -21.10
CA LYS A 109 0.37 6.90 -19.80
C LYS A 109 -1.00 7.55 -19.98
N TYR A 110 -2.04 6.94 -19.42
CA TYR A 110 -3.39 7.47 -19.41
C TYR A 110 -3.96 7.45 -17.98
N LEU A 111 -4.37 8.60 -17.47
CA LEU A 111 -4.94 8.80 -16.12
C LEU A 111 -4.10 8.15 -14.99
N GLY A 112 -2.79 8.14 -15.16
CA GLY A 112 -1.86 7.60 -14.15
C GLY A 112 -1.48 6.13 -14.33
N ASP A 113 -2.17 5.38 -15.17
CA ASP A 113 -1.84 4.00 -15.53
C ASP A 113 -1.13 3.93 -16.87
N ILE A 114 -0.46 2.84 -17.17
CA ILE A 114 0.25 2.62 -18.43
C ILE A 114 -0.53 1.62 -19.28
N LEU A 115 -1.08 2.13 -20.38
CA LEU A 115 -1.65 1.30 -21.43
C LEU A 115 -0.51 0.74 -22.28
N ASN A 116 -0.57 -0.53 -22.66
CA ASN A 116 0.46 -1.16 -23.47
C ASN A 116 -0.12 -2.01 -24.62
N ASP A 117 0.72 -2.37 -25.58
CA ASP A 117 0.40 -3.18 -26.76
C ASP A 117 -0.05 -4.62 -26.42
N LYS A 118 0.24 -5.09 -25.19
CA LYS A 118 -0.16 -6.41 -24.71
C LYS A 118 -1.54 -6.41 -24.03
N GLY A 119 -2.10 -5.23 -23.76
CA GLY A 119 -3.38 -5.09 -23.06
C GLY A 119 -3.38 -5.64 -21.63
N ASN A 120 -2.23 -5.58 -20.93
CA ASN A 120 -2.10 -6.04 -19.57
C ASN A 120 -1.60 -4.93 -18.63
N ILE A 121 -1.71 -5.15 -17.32
CA ILE A 121 -1.40 -4.16 -16.29
C ILE A 121 0.08 -4.17 -15.82
N LYS A 122 0.92 -5.02 -16.41
CA LYS A 122 2.29 -5.24 -15.92
C LYS A 122 3.10 -3.93 -15.83
N ASP A 123 3.08 -3.12 -16.86
CA ASP A 123 3.83 -1.86 -16.91
C ASP A 123 3.30 -0.84 -15.89
N THR A 124 2.00 -0.82 -15.62
CA THR A 124 1.42 -0.02 -14.53
C THR A 124 1.99 -0.45 -13.18
N ILE A 125 2.01 -1.75 -12.89
CA ILE A 125 2.54 -2.26 -11.61
C ILE A 125 4.04 -1.96 -11.47
N GLU A 126 4.85 -2.17 -12.51
CA GLU A 126 6.28 -1.82 -12.49
C GLU A 126 6.50 -0.32 -12.20
N ASN A 127 5.72 0.55 -12.82
CA ASN A 127 5.76 1.99 -12.54
C ASN A 127 5.33 2.33 -11.10
N ARG A 128 4.33 1.62 -10.55
CA ARG A 128 3.89 1.79 -9.16
C ARG A 128 4.97 1.37 -8.16
N ILE A 129 5.68 0.25 -8.43
CA ILE A 129 6.79 -0.21 -7.60
C ILE A 129 7.94 0.79 -7.60
N ALA A 130 8.30 1.33 -8.78
CA ALA A 130 9.33 2.37 -8.87
C ALA A 130 8.96 3.61 -8.04
N LYS A 131 7.71 4.08 -8.11
CA LYS A 131 7.21 5.19 -7.28
C LYS A 131 7.14 4.83 -5.80
N ALA A 132 6.84 3.57 -5.47
CA ALA A 132 6.78 3.13 -4.08
C ALA A 132 8.12 3.36 -3.36
N TRP A 133 9.25 3.07 -4.01
CA TRP A 133 10.58 3.35 -3.46
C TRP A 133 10.86 4.85 -3.26
N SER A 134 10.35 5.72 -4.17
CA SER A 134 10.43 7.18 -3.98
C SER A 134 9.70 7.61 -2.70
N TYR A 135 8.48 7.12 -2.50
CA TYR A 135 7.72 7.42 -1.27
C TYR A 135 8.42 6.93 0.00
N VAL A 136 9.05 5.75 -0.03
CA VAL A 136 9.84 5.26 1.11
C VAL A 136 10.96 6.23 1.46
N SER A 137 11.70 6.69 0.45
CA SER A 137 12.79 7.65 0.64
C SER A 137 12.29 9.00 1.17
N GLU A 138 11.20 9.52 0.61
CA GLU A 138 10.58 10.79 1.02
C GLU A 138 10.06 10.72 2.46
N ILE A 139 9.33 9.65 2.82
CA ILE A 139 8.81 9.45 4.18
C ILE A 139 9.97 9.27 5.16
N GLY A 140 11.00 8.49 4.80
CA GLY A 140 12.18 8.32 5.61
C GLY A 140 12.91 9.64 5.88
N ALA A 141 13.06 10.49 4.86
CA ALA A 141 13.65 11.82 5.00
C ALA A 141 12.81 12.71 5.94
N ILE A 142 11.48 12.76 5.75
CA ILE A 142 10.58 13.52 6.64
C ILE A 142 10.73 13.05 8.10
N LEU A 143 10.71 11.73 8.33
CA LEU A 143 10.81 11.19 9.68
C LEU A 143 12.17 11.43 10.35
N ASN A 144 13.23 11.62 9.58
CA ASN A 144 14.57 11.90 10.10
C ASN A 144 14.84 13.39 10.27
N GLU A 145 14.27 14.23 9.40
CA GLU A 145 14.48 15.69 9.43
C GLU A 145 13.66 16.38 10.52
N PHE A 146 12.45 15.89 10.79
CA PHE A 146 11.56 16.52 11.75
C PHE A 146 11.57 15.81 13.10
N PRO A 147 11.73 16.53 14.20
CA PRO A 147 11.75 15.96 15.55
C PRO A 147 10.33 15.66 16.06
N PHE A 148 9.70 14.62 15.56
CA PHE A 148 8.35 14.22 15.98
C PHE A 148 8.28 13.65 17.41
N GLY A 149 9.43 13.39 18.04
CA GLY A 149 9.53 12.82 19.37
C GLY A 149 8.70 11.51 19.49
N ASN A 150 7.85 11.44 20.50
CA ASN A 150 6.96 10.31 20.76
C ASN A 150 5.87 10.08 19.70
N LYS A 151 5.59 11.05 18.84
CA LYS A 151 4.60 10.95 17.75
C LYS A 151 5.17 10.37 16.46
N ARG A 152 6.48 10.12 16.38
CA ARG A 152 7.15 9.67 15.14
C ARG A 152 6.46 8.45 14.50
N ILE A 153 6.12 7.44 15.28
CA ILE A 153 5.48 6.22 14.77
C ILE A 153 4.07 6.53 14.21
N GLN A 154 3.27 7.30 14.95
CA GLN A 154 1.91 7.68 14.51
C GLN A 154 1.96 8.50 13.21
N VAL A 155 2.87 9.48 13.13
CA VAL A 155 3.09 10.28 11.92
C VAL A 155 3.54 9.38 10.77
N GLY A 156 4.47 8.47 11.02
CA GLY A 156 4.94 7.51 10.01
C GLY A 156 3.81 6.64 9.44
N LEU A 157 2.96 6.08 10.30
CA LEU A 157 1.78 5.30 9.88
C LEU A 157 0.78 6.15 9.11
N MET A 158 0.56 7.41 9.52
CA MET A 158 -0.29 8.35 8.78
C MET A 158 0.29 8.69 7.39
N LEU A 159 1.60 8.92 7.30
CA LEU A 159 2.29 9.16 6.01
C LEU A 159 2.25 7.93 5.11
N ARG A 160 2.37 6.71 5.69
CA ARG A 160 2.16 5.47 4.94
C ARG A 160 0.78 5.44 4.29
N GLU A 161 -0.27 5.78 5.00
CA GLU A 161 -1.63 5.81 4.44
C GLU A 161 -1.81 6.94 3.41
N ALA A 162 -1.40 8.16 3.76
CA ALA A 162 -1.66 9.34 2.94
C ALA A 162 -0.80 9.41 1.67
N MET A 163 0.47 9.07 1.75
CA MET A 163 1.42 9.17 0.63
C MET A 163 1.62 7.82 -0.05
N PHE A 164 2.11 6.82 0.69
CA PHE A 164 2.49 5.53 0.10
C PHE A 164 1.28 4.76 -0.44
N LEU A 165 0.31 4.41 0.40
CA LEU A 165 -0.84 3.60 -0.04
C LEU A 165 -1.70 4.34 -1.07
N ASN A 166 -1.93 5.64 -0.93
CA ASN A 166 -2.72 6.39 -1.90
C ASN A 166 -1.97 6.61 -3.22
N GLY A 167 -0.67 6.85 -3.18
CA GLY A 167 0.14 7.05 -4.39
C GLY A 167 0.41 5.75 -5.16
N VAL A 168 0.76 4.67 -4.45
CA VAL A 168 1.09 3.37 -5.05
C VAL A 168 -0.16 2.65 -5.52
N LEU A 169 -1.23 2.66 -4.73
CA LEU A 169 -2.48 1.96 -4.99
C LEU A 169 -3.53 2.84 -5.66
N HIS A 170 -3.11 3.91 -6.34
CA HIS A 170 -4.04 4.70 -7.15
C HIS A 170 -4.67 3.82 -8.24
N SER A 171 -5.99 3.89 -8.39
CA SER A 171 -6.80 3.06 -9.31
C SER A 171 -6.77 1.54 -9.08
N CYS A 172 -6.23 1.06 -7.94
CA CYS A 172 -6.11 -0.38 -7.69
C CYS A 172 -7.47 -1.11 -7.62
N GLU A 173 -8.53 -0.39 -7.33
CA GLU A 173 -9.90 -0.89 -7.38
C GLU A 173 -10.33 -1.40 -8.77
N ALA A 174 -9.73 -0.84 -9.83
CA ALA A 174 -9.99 -1.25 -11.21
C ALA A 174 -8.96 -2.27 -11.76
N TRP A 175 -7.91 -2.60 -11.00
CA TRP A 175 -6.90 -3.54 -11.47
C TRP A 175 -7.49 -4.94 -11.71
N HIS A 176 -7.13 -5.52 -12.85
CA HIS A 176 -7.54 -6.85 -13.28
C HIS A 176 -6.32 -7.67 -13.70
N GLY A 177 -6.39 -8.99 -13.59
CA GLY A 177 -5.30 -9.89 -13.98
C GLY A 177 -3.99 -9.71 -13.22
N VAL A 178 -4.03 -9.09 -12.02
CA VAL A 178 -2.84 -8.92 -11.17
C VAL A 178 -2.56 -10.21 -10.42
N GLY A 179 -1.38 -10.78 -10.62
CA GLY A 179 -0.95 -11.99 -9.94
C GLY A 179 -0.41 -11.74 -8.52
N ALA A 180 -0.44 -12.78 -7.69
CA ALA A 180 0.07 -12.73 -6.31
C ALA A 180 1.54 -12.26 -6.27
N ALA A 181 2.38 -12.66 -7.23
CA ALA A 181 3.79 -12.25 -7.31
C ALA A 181 3.96 -10.74 -7.48
N GLN A 182 3.08 -10.08 -8.24
CA GLN A 182 3.11 -8.64 -8.44
C GLN A 182 2.67 -7.89 -7.17
N ILE A 183 1.65 -8.38 -6.47
CA ILE A 183 1.24 -7.83 -5.18
C ILE A 183 2.36 -7.99 -4.16
N ALA A 184 3.01 -9.16 -4.10
CA ALA A 184 4.13 -9.41 -3.19
C ALA A 184 5.31 -8.45 -3.42
N GLN A 185 5.57 -8.02 -4.65
CA GLN A 185 6.60 -7.00 -4.92
C GLN A 185 6.24 -5.64 -4.31
N ILE A 186 4.98 -5.22 -4.35
CA ILE A 186 4.52 -3.99 -3.68
C ILE A 186 4.61 -4.16 -2.15
N GLU A 187 4.24 -5.34 -1.64
CA GLU A 187 4.32 -5.66 -0.21
C GLU A 187 5.76 -5.61 0.30
N LEU A 188 6.76 -6.05 -0.49
CA LEU A 188 8.17 -5.93 -0.10
C LEU A 188 8.59 -4.48 0.17
N VAL A 189 8.12 -3.55 -0.63
CA VAL A 189 8.40 -2.11 -0.43
C VAL A 189 7.69 -1.60 0.83
N ASP A 190 6.44 -1.99 1.04
CA ASP A 190 5.68 -1.66 2.25
C ASP A 190 6.34 -2.23 3.52
N HIS A 191 6.86 -3.47 3.45
CA HIS A 191 7.62 -4.08 4.55
C HIS A 191 8.87 -3.26 4.91
N HIS A 192 9.56 -2.73 3.91
CA HIS A 192 10.71 -1.84 4.14
C HIS A 192 10.27 -0.54 4.81
N LEU A 193 9.18 0.07 4.33
CA LEU A 193 8.61 1.28 4.91
C LEU A 193 8.17 1.06 6.37
N MET A 194 7.49 -0.04 6.67
CA MET A 194 7.07 -0.38 8.04
C MET A 194 8.28 -0.49 8.97
N ARG A 195 9.37 -1.11 8.51
CA ARG A 195 10.62 -1.18 9.30
C ARG A 195 11.25 0.19 9.51
N THR A 196 11.25 1.04 8.49
CA THR A 196 11.76 2.42 8.59
C THR A 196 10.97 3.25 9.60
N ILE A 197 9.64 3.15 9.60
CA ILE A 197 8.76 3.85 10.54
C ILE A 197 9.05 3.44 11.98
N LEU A 198 9.22 2.13 12.21
CA LEU A 198 9.34 1.54 13.55
C LEU A 198 10.79 1.41 14.04
N ASP A 199 11.77 1.78 13.23
CA ASP A 199 13.20 1.48 13.45
C ASP A 199 13.42 -0.02 13.76
N ALA A 200 12.76 -0.86 12.98
CA ALA A 200 12.68 -2.28 13.22
C ALA A 200 13.73 -3.07 12.42
N SER A 201 14.44 -3.98 13.10
CA SER A 201 15.40 -4.87 12.47
C SER A 201 14.77 -5.71 11.36
N SER A 202 15.53 -6.00 10.30
CA SER A 202 15.12 -6.94 9.23
C SER A 202 14.87 -8.37 9.75
N LYS A 203 15.36 -8.71 10.94
CA LYS A 203 15.16 -10.02 11.60
C LYS A 203 13.75 -10.17 12.22
N ILE A 204 12.99 -9.08 12.35
CA ILE A 204 11.64 -9.12 12.89
C ILE A 204 10.68 -9.68 11.84
N ALA A 205 9.83 -10.62 12.24
CA ALA A 205 8.74 -11.12 11.40
C ALA A 205 7.80 -9.99 11.02
N ILE A 206 7.46 -9.86 9.74
CA ILE A 206 6.64 -8.75 9.26
C ILE A 206 5.21 -8.82 9.79
N GLU A 207 4.69 -10.01 9.97
CA GLU A 207 3.37 -10.27 10.53
C GLU A 207 3.26 -9.69 11.94
N PHE A 208 4.34 -9.80 12.72
CA PHE A 208 4.40 -9.20 14.04
C PHE A 208 4.31 -7.66 13.96
N LEU A 209 5.01 -7.01 13.02
CA LEU A 209 4.91 -5.55 12.85
C LEU A 209 3.49 -5.10 12.50
N TYR A 210 2.79 -5.84 11.65
CA TYR A 210 1.39 -5.55 11.33
C TYR A 210 0.46 -5.77 12.54
N LEU A 211 0.68 -6.81 13.33
CA LEU A 211 -0.10 -7.08 14.54
C LEU A 211 0.15 -6.02 15.62
N GLU A 212 1.38 -5.56 15.80
CA GLU A 212 1.72 -4.50 16.75
C GLU A 212 1.14 -3.13 16.35
N THR A 213 1.05 -2.85 15.07
CA THR A 213 0.58 -1.54 14.56
C THR A 213 -0.90 -1.51 14.22
N GLY A 214 -1.56 -2.65 14.10
CA GLY A 214 -2.93 -2.74 13.57
C GLY A 214 -3.05 -2.30 12.10
N ALA A 215 -1.92 -2.16 11.39
CA ALA A 215 -1.90 -1.72 10.00
C ALA A 215 -2.26 -2.88 9.06
N LEU A 216 -3.09 -2.60 8.05
CA LEU A 216 -3.43 -3.61 7.05
C LEU A 216 -2.29 -3.80 6.04
N PRO A 217 -1.86 -5.05 5.75
CA PRO A 217 -1.02 -5.35 4.60
C PRO A 217 -1.65 -4.92 3.27
N VAL A 218 -0.82 -4.62 2.28
CA VAL A 218 -1.24 -4.07 0.97
C VAL A 218 -2.33 -4.89 0.30
N LYS A 219 -2.23 -6.22 0.31
CA LYS A 219 -3.23 -7.10 -0.31
C LYS A 219 -4.65 -6.87 0.22
N TYR A 220 -4.81 -6.65 1.52
CA TYR A 220 -6.11 -6.38 2.14
C TYR A 220 -6.62 -4.98 1.80
N VAL A 221 -5.73 -4.02 1.63
CA VAL A 221 -6.09 -2.66 1.18
C VAL A 221 -6.62 -2.69 -0.25
N ILE A 222 -5.97 -3.44 -1.16
CA ILE A 222 -6.43 -3.61 -2.55
C ILE A 222 -7.82 -4.25 -2.56
N THR A 223 -8.02 -5.34 -1.83
CA THR A 223 -9.33 -6.00 -1.70
C THR A 223 -10.39 -5.05 -1.15
N SER A 224 -10.07 -4.31 -0.10
CA SER A 224 -10.99 -3.31 0.47
C SER A 224 -11.46 -2.29 -0.57
N ARG A 225 -10.51 -1.75 -1.36
CA ARG A 225 -10.83 -0.78 -2.42
C ARG A 225 -11.67 -1.41 -3.52
N ARG A 226 -11.34 -2.62 -3.98
CA ARG A 226 -12.11 -3.34 -5.01
C ARG A 226 -13.54 -3.65 -4.57
N LEU A 227 -13.76 -4.11 -3.35
CA LEU A 227 -15.08 -4.40 -2.82
C LEU A 227 -15.93 -3.13 -2.60
N ASN A 228 -15.30 -2.03 -2.17
CA ASN A 228 -15.97 -0.73 -2.11
C ASN A 228 -16.33 -0.21 -3.52
N TYR A 229 -15.50 -0.48 -4.53
CA TYR A 229 -15.81 -0.17 -5.93
C TYR A 229 -16.94 -1.06 -6.48
N LEU A 230 -16.96 -2.35 -6.12
CA LEU A 230 -18.10 -3.23 -6.43
C LEU A 230 -19.41 -2.66 -5.87
N LYS A 231 -19.40 -2.20 -4.60
CA LYS A 231 -20.56 -1.53 -4.03
C LYS A 231 -20.95 -0.28 -4.80
N HIS A 232 -19.99 0.54 -5.22
CA HIS A 232 -20.27 1.70 -6.07
C HIS A 232 -20.93 1.26 -7.39
N ILE A 233 -20.42 0.23 -8.07
CA ILE A 233 -21.02 -0.29 -9.31
C ILE A 233 -22.47 -0.75 -9.09
N HIS A 234 -22.79 -1.36 -7.95
CA HIS A 234 -24.16 -1.75 -7.61
C HIS A 234 -25.13 -0.56 -7.43
N MET A 235 -24.59 0.63 -7.16
CA MET A 235 -25.38 1.87 -6.99
C MET A 235 -25.56 2.65 -8.28
N LEU A 236 -24.83 2.31 -9.34
CA LEU A 236 -24.95 2.95 -10.64
C LEU A 236 -26.24 2.53 -11.35
N GLU A 237 -26.78 3.42 -12.15
CA GLU A 237 -27.93 3.14 -13.02
C GLU A 237 -27.56 2.08 -14.08
N ASP A 238 -28.52 1.26 -14.51
CA ASP A 238 -28.27 0.16 -15.45
C ASP A 238 -27.77 0.63 -16.82
N HIS A 239 -28.02 1.88 -17.20
CA HIS A 239 -27.54 2.46 -18.45
C HIS A 239 -26.08 2.94 -18.39
N GLU A 240 -25.50 3.07 -17.21
CA GLU A 240 -24.13 3.56 -17.07
C GLU A 240 -23.11 2.56 -17.60
N LEU A 241 -22.09 3.06 -18.31
CA LEU A 241 -21.11 2.24 -19.01
C LEU A 241 -20.41 1.21 -18.09
N VAL A 242 -19.97 1.64 -16.91
CA VAL A 242 -19.28 0.78 -15.94
C VAL A 242 -20.21 -0.34 -15.46
N ARG A 243 -21.49 -0.04 -15.19
CA ARG A 243 -22.50 -1.01 -14.79
C ARG A 243 -22.75 -2.04 -15.90
N ARG A 244 -22.87 -1.59 -17.13
CA ARG A 244 -23.05 -2.46 -18.31
C ARG A 244 -21.84 -3.36 -18.57
N ILE A 245 -20.60 -2.84 -18.41
CA ILE A 245 -19.37 -3.66 -18.54
C ILE A 245 -19.34 -4.72 -17.46
N TYR A 246 -19.61 -4.35 -16.20
CA TYR A 246 -19.70 -5.31 -15.09
C TYR A 246 -20.74 -6.42 -15.37
N GLN A 247 -21.93 -6.07 -15.83
CA GLN A 247 -22.96 -7.06 -16.16
C GLN A 247 -22.51 -7.98 -17.30
N ALA A 248 -21.87 -7.45 -18.34
CA ALA A 248 -21.34 -8.25 -19.44
C ALA A 248 -20.22 -9.20 -18.99
N GLN A 249 -19.44 -8.86 -17.97
CA GLN A 249 -18.45 -9.76 -17.37
C GLN A 249 -19.09 -10.86 -16.53
N ARG A 250 -20.19 -10.58 -15.85
CA ARG A 250 -20.95 -11.60 -15.11
C ARG A 250 -21.63 -12.60 -16.03
N ASP A 251 -22.22 -12.11 -17.14
CA ASP A 251 -22.97 -12.95 -18.10
C ASP A 251 -22.05 -13.87 -18.92
N ASP A 252 -20.84 -13.39 -19.24
CA ASP A 252 -19.83 -14.12 -20.02
C ASP A 252 -18.45 -13.95 -19.34
N PRO A 253 -18.19 -14.64 -18.20
CA PRO A 253 -16.95 -14.46 -17.45
C PRO A 253 -15.76 -15.04 -18.23
N ARG A 254 -14.65 -14.30 -18.24
CA ARG A 254 -13.38 -14.72 -18.84
C ARG A 254 -12.26 -14.62 -17.81
N LYS A 255 -11.30 -15.52 -17.93
CA LYS A 255 -10.11 -15.50 -17.09
C LYS A 255 -9.39 -14.15 -17.20
N GLY A 256 -9.14 -13.54 -16.06
CA GLY A 256 -8.52 -12.23 -15.95
C GLY A 256 -9.50 -11.05 -16.05
N ASP A 257 -10.81 -11.27 -16.21
CA ASP A 257 -11.80 -10.21 -16.06
C ASP A 257 -11.76 -9.62 -14.63
N TRP A 258 -12.09 -8.34 -14.51
CA TRP A 258 -12.19 -7.67 -13.19
C TRP A 258 -13.19 -8.35 -12.25
N TRP A 259 -14.32 -8.83 -12.81
CA TRP A 259 -15.33 -9.56 -12.03
C TRP A 259 -14.79 -10.83 -11.39
N GLU A 260 -13.90 -11.58 -12.07
CA GLU A 260 -13.28 -12.78 -11.49
C GLU A 260 -12.51 -12.43 -10.20
N ALA A 261 -11.75 -11.34 -10.20
CA ALA A 261 -11.02 -10.89 -9.02
C ALA A 261 -11.97 -10.43 -7.90
N ALA A 262 -13.04 -9.70 -8.23
CA ALA A 262 -14.02 -9.25 -7.25
C ALA A 262 -14.81 -10.41 -6.65
N LYS A 263 -15.16 -11.43 -7.45
CA LYS A 263 -15.82 -12.67 -7.01
C LYS A 263 -14.93 -13.46 -6.04
N ASN A 264 -13.65 -13.63 -6.39
CA ASN A 264 -12.70 -14.29 -5.50
C ASN A 264 -12.52 -13.55 -4.17
N ASP A 265 -12.56 -12.21 -4.18
CA ASP A 265 -12.52 -11.42 -2.96
C ASP A 265 -13.78 -11.66 -2.11
N LEU A 266 -14.98 -11.66 -2.69
CA LEU A 266 -16.23 -11.95 -1.97
C LEU A 266 -16.17 -13.31 -1.27
N GLU A 267 -15.74 -14.35 -1.99
CA GLU A 267 -15.61 -15.71 -1.47
C GLU A 267 -14.52 -15.81 -0.37
N THR A 268 -13.36 -15.20 -0.58
CA THR A 268 -12.22 -15.26 0.37
C THR A 268 -12.51 -14.58 1.69
N PHE A 269 -13.31 -13.52 1.67
CA PHE A 269 -13.62 -12.68 2.84
C PHE A 269 -15.02 -12.92 3.41
N ASP A 270 -15.71 -13.96 2.95
CA ASP A 270 -17.07 -14.32 3.38
C ASP A 270 -18.03 -13.12 3.32
N ILE A 271 -17.99 -12.41 2.20
CA ILE A 271 -18.84 -11.25 1.97
C ILE A 271 -20.00 -11.64 1.05
N ASP A 272 -21.21 -11.60 1.58
CA ASP A 272 -22.43 -11.85 0.83
C ASP A 272 -22.73 -10.67 -0.11
N GLU A 273 -22.70 -10.93 -1.43
CA GLU A 273 -22.96 -9.93 -2.46
C GLU A 273 -24.38 -9.34 -2.36
N ASP A 274 -25.39 -10.16 -2.03
CA ASP A 274 -26.77 -9.71 -1.98
C ASP A 274 -27.00 -8.82 -0.76
N LYS A 275 -26.41 -9.17 0.37
CA LYS A 275 -26.34 -8.27 1.53
C LYS A 275 -25.63 -6.98 1.18
N LEU A 276 -24.49 -7.05 0.47
CA LEU A 276 -23.74 -5.87 0.05
C LEU A 276 -24.57 -4.95 -0.84
N LYS A 277 -25.43 -5.49 -1.75
CA LYS A 277 -26.36 -4.71 -2.58
C LYS A 277 -27.38 -3.92 -1.75
N GLN A 278 -27.94 -4.55 -0.71
CA GLN A 278 -29.00 -3.96 0.13
C GLN A 278 -28.51 -2.86 1.05
N LEU A 279 -27.26 -2.91 1.53
CA LEU A 279 -26.67 -1.92 2.43
C LEU A 279 -26.50 -0.56 1.75
N ASN A 280 -26.69 0.54 2.47
CA ASN A 280 -26.25 1.85 1.98
C ASN A 280 -24.73 1.97 1.95
N LYS A 281 -24.19 3.03 1.32
CA LYS A 281 -22.73 3.21 1.12
C LYS A 281 -21.93 3.13 2.43
N ASN A 282 -22.40 3.76 3.51
CA ASN A 282 -21.68 3.80 4.78
C ASN A 282 -21.74 2.44 5.51
N GLN A 283 -22.89 1.79 5.51
CA GLN A 283 -23.07 0.47 6.07
C GLN A 283 -22.23 -0.58 5.33
N ALA A 284 -22.21 -0.52 3.99
CA ALA A 284 -21.38 -1.41 3.16
C ALA A 284 -19.90 -1.21 3.46
N LYS A 285 -19.43 0.04 3.55
CA LYS A 285 -18.02 0.35 3.91
C LYS A 285 -17.65 -0.22 5.27
N LYS A 286 -18.54 -0.10 6.26
CA LYS A 286 -18.33 -0.67 7.60
C LYS A 286 -18.28 -2.20 7.55
N TYR A 287 -19.26 -2.84 6.88
CA TYR A 287 -19.33 -4.29 6.72
C TYR A 287 -18.08 -4.86 6.03
N ILE A 288 -17.66 -4.28 4.89
CA ILE A 288 -16.44 -4.68 4.18
C ILE A 288 -15.23 -4.55 5.10
N LYS A 289 -15.09 -3.42 5.80
CA LYS A 289 -13.99 -3.19 6.72
C LYS A 289 -13.92 -4.26 7.79
N GLU A 290 -15.03 -4.57 8.45
CA GLU A 290 -15.12 -5.58 9.52
C GLU A 290 -14.66 -6.96 9.01
N GLN A 291 -15.18 -7.44 7.88
CA GLN A 291 -14.81 -8.74 7.31
C GLN A 291 -13.32 -8.80 6.96
N ILE A 292 -12.79 -7.75 6.33
CA ILE A 292 -11.37 -7.69 5.98
C ILE A 292 -10.48 -7.67 7.21
N TYR A 293 -10.84 -6.91 8.25
CA TYR A 293 -10.05 -6.84 9.49
C TYR A 293 -10.05 -8.19 10.23
N VAL A 294 -11.19 -8.86 10.32
CA VAL A 294 -11.28 -10.20 10.93
C VAL A 294 -10.39 -11.19 10.18
N LYS A 295 -10.48 -11.22 8.85
CA LYS A 295 -9.66 -12.12 8.02
C LYS A 295 -8.18 -11.79 8.12
N ALA A 296 -7.80 -10.53 8.02
CA ALA A 296 -6.41 -10.07 8.13
C ALA A 296 -5.81 -10.46 9.50
N PHE A 297 -6.55 -10.23 10.57
CA PHE A 297 -6.12 -10.59 11.91
C PHE A 297 -5.91 -12.09 12.08
N THR A 298 -6.85 -12.89 11.58
CA THR A 298 -6.75 -14.36 11.62
C THR A 298 -5.54 -14.84 10.83
N ASP A 299 -5.35 -14.37 9.61
CA ASP A 299 -4.25 -14.78 8.75
C ASP A 299 -2.88 -14.37 9.34
N LEU A 300 -2.77 -13.14 9.86
CA LEU A 300 -1.54 -12.66 10.48
C LEU A 300 -1.18 -13.47 11.74
N LYS A 301 -2.16 -13.83 12.58
CA LYS A 301 -1.93 -14.69 13.76
C LYS A 301 -1.47 -16.10 13.37
N LEU A 302 -2.06 -16.68 12.32
CA LEU A 302 -1.64 -17.98 11.82
C LEU A 302 -0.20 -17.95 11.30
N LEU A 303 0.17 -16.90 10.57
CA LEU A 303 1.54 -16.72 10.09
C LEU A 303 2.52 -16.46 11.24
N GLN A 304 2.15 -15.61 12.21
CA GLN A 304 2.95 -15.33 13.40
C GLN A 304 3.27 -16.61 14.20
N ALA A 305 2.32 -17.53 14.28
CA ALA A 305 2.50 -18.79 15.02
C ALA A 305 3.65 -19.65 14.48
N ASN A 306 4.07 -19.45 13.23
CA ASN A 306 5.22 -20.13 12.63
C ASN A 306 6.58 -19.53 13.03
N HIS A 307 6.58 -18.35 13.68
CA HIS A 307 7.82 -17.67 14.08
C HIS A 307 8.14 -17.92 15.56
N SER A 308 9.16 -18.73 15.81
CA SER A 308 9.55 -19.17 17.16
C SER A 308 9.73 -18.03 18.17
N LYS A 309 10.20 -16.87 17.73
CA LYS A 309 10.50 -15.72 18.58
C LYS A 309 9.24 -14.96 19.05
N VAL A 310 8.14 -15.00 18.29
CA VAL A 310 6.95 -14.17 18.54
C VAL A 310 5.65 -14.98 18.69
N LYS A 311 5.69 -16.30 18.44
CA LYS A 311 4.51 -17.17 18.50
C LYS A 311 3.78 -17.19 19.86
N HIS A 312 4.48 -16.85 20.95
CA HIS A 312 3.94 -16.83 22.30
C HIS A 312 3.13 -15.55 22.61
N ILE A 313 3.25 -14.50 21.76
CA ILE A 313 2.56 -13.23 21.95
C ILE A 313 1.11 -13.38 21.51
N LYS A 314 0.19 -13.04 22.40
CA LYS A 314 -1.25 -13.11 22.17
C LYS A 314 -1.79 -11.70 21.90
N TYR A 315 -2.65 -11.58 20.91
CA TYR A 315 -3.38 -10.37 20.59
C TYR A 315 -4.89 -10.61 20.74
N GLU A 316 -5.56 -9.73 21.43
CA GLU A 316 -7.02 -9.75 21.59
C GLU A 316 -7.70 -9.05 20.42
N ASN A 317 -7.13 -7.92 20.00
CA ASN A 317 -7.67 -7.06 18.94
C ASN A 317 -6.61 -6.75 17.90
N PHE A 318 -7.05 -6.41 16.69
CA PHE A 318 -6.19 -5.93 15.60
C PHE A 318 -6.12 -4.40 15.63
N GLU A 319 -5.36 -3.87 16.59
CA GLU A 319 -5.20 -2.44 16.84
C GLU A 319 -3.74 -2.11 17.15
N THR A 320 -3.39 -0.83 17.04
CA THR A 320 -2.06 -0.35 17.44
C THR A 320 -1.87 -0.55 18.94
N GLN A 321 -0.78 -1.22 19.31
CA GLN A 321 -0.43 -1.46 20.70
C GLN A 321 -0.16 -0.14 21.43
N GLU A 322 -0.47 -0.10 22.73
CA GLU A 322 -0.47 1.14 23.53
C GLU A 322 0.90 1.84 23.49
N TYR A 323 1.99 1.10 23.67
CA TYR A 323 3.35 1.65 23.69
C TYR A 323 3.80 2.30 22.35
N LEU A 324 3.12 2.01 21.21
CA LEU A 324 3.40 2.63 19.91
C LEU A 324 2.59 3.92 19.68
N LYS A 325 1.56 4.18 20.49
CA LYS A 325 0.68 5.34 20.32
C LYS A 325 0.62 6.27 21.52
N SER A 326 0.99 5.81 22.71
CA SER A 326 0.95 6.62 23.93
C SER A 326 2.07 7.67 23.96
N PRO A 327 1.75 8.91 24.35
CA PRO A 327 2.74 9.98 24.47
C PRO A 327 3.71 9.78 25.65
N LYS A 328 3.52 8.78 26.49
CA LYS A 328 4.42 8.48 27.60
C LYS A 328 5.76 7.92 27.14
N TYR A 329 5.76 7.17 26.02
CA TYR A 329 6.97 6.54 25.51
C TYR A 329 7.71 7.48 24.54
N THR A 330 9.01 7.61 24.73
CA THR A 330 9.86 8.16 23.68
C THR A 330 9.93 7.19 22.49
N PHE A 331 10.33 7.67 21.32
CA PHE A 331 10.54 6.82 20.17
C PHE A 331 11.54 5.68 20.46
N LYS A 332 12.61 5.98 21.22
CA LYS A 332 13.64 5.02 21.58
C LYS A 332 13.09 3.91 22.51
N GLU A 333 12.28 4.27 23.48
CA GLU A 333 11.62 3.29 24.38
C GLU A 333 10.65 2.41 23.61
N ALA A 334 9.83 2.99 22.71
CA ALA A 334 8.90 2.24 21.89
C ALA A 334 9.60 1.25 20.95
N SER A 335 10.66 1.69 20.24
CA SER A 335 11.43 0.81 19.35
C SER A 335 12.22 -0.25 20.12
N THR A 336 12.75 0.08 21.32
CA THR A 336 13.40 -0.87 22.20
C THR A 336 12.42 -1.95 22.69
N LEU A 337 11.22 -1.53 23.09
CA LEU A 337 10.18 -2.49 23.55
C LEU A 337 9.72 -3.40 22.39
N LEU A 338 9.58 -2.87 21.19
CA LEU A 338 9.31 -3.65 19.99
C LEU A 338 10.41 -4.72 19.75
N ALA A 339 11.69 -4.32 19.86
CA ALA A 339 12.81 -5.23 19.69
C ALA A 339 12.88 -6.30 20.80
N LEU A 340 12.56 -5.94 22.05
CA LEU A 340 12.47 -6.88 23.17
C LEU A 340 11.35 -7.90 22.95
N ARG A 341 10.15 -7.46 22.63
CA ARG A 341 8.98 -8.32 22.37
C ARG A 341 9.24 -9.30 21.24
N SER A 342 9.97 -8.87 20.22
CA SER A 342 10.35 -9.71 19.05
C SER A 342 11.64 -10.51 19.23
N ARG A 343 12.32 -10.41 20.36
CA ARG A 343 13.62 -11.05 20.63
C ARG A 343 14.67 -10.76 19.54
N THR A 344 14.78 -9.45 19.17
CA THR A 344 15.70 -9.00 18.11
C THR A 344 16.62 -7.86 18.55
N VAL A 345 16.72 -7.60 19.84
CA VAL A 345 17.65 -6.60 20.37
C VAL A 345 19.05 -6.91 19.86
N ASN A 346 19.67 -5.91 19.25
CA ASN A 346 21.03 -6.02 18.75
C ASN A 346 22.02 -6.17 19.92
N ASN A 347 23.19 -6.74 19.62
CA ASN A 347 24.27 -6.97 20.59
C ASN A 347 23.98 -7.97 21.73
N ILE A 348 22.90 -8.73 21.64
CA ILE A 348 22.62 -9.86 22.53
C ILE A 348 22.88 -11.15 21.76
N LYS A 349 23.83 -11.98 22.22
CA LYS A 349 24.30 -13.16 21.50
C LYS A 349 23.21 -14.18 21.24
N ALA A 350 22.33 -14.43 22.22
CA ALA A 350 21.20 -15.35 22.08
C ALA A 350 20.16 -14.94 21.00
N ASN A 351 20.15 -13.65 20.60
CA ASN A 351 19.28 -13.17 19.54
C ASN A 351 19.86 -13.38 18.14
N THR A 352 21.09 -13.87 18.03
CA THR A 352 21.76 -14.06 16.75
C THR A 352 22.09 -15.56 16.56
N ARG A 353 22.09 -16.01 15.30
CA ARG A 353 22.51 -17.37 14.95
C ARG A 353 24.02 -17.50 14.66
N LEU A 354 24.78 -16.43 14.92
CA LEU A 354 26.19 -16.32 14.55
C LEU A 354 27.10 -16.99 15.59
N PHE A 355 26.60 -17.31 16.78
CA PHE A 355 27.39 -17.90 17.85
C PHE A 355 27.02 -19.36 18.07
N SER A 356 28.04 -20.20 18.34
CA SER A 356 27.81 -21.56 18.82
C SER A 356 27.27 -21.56 20.24
N GLN A 357 26.64 -22.66 20.67
CA GLN A 357 26.12 -22.74 22.04
C GLN A 357 27.20 -22.49 23.12
N ASN A 358 28.45 -22.82 22.82
CA ASN A 358 29.59 -22.62 23.76
C ASN A 358 30.04 -21.15 23.85
N ASP A 359 29.66 -20.31 22.89
CA ASP A 359 30.05 -18.88 22.82
C ASP A 359 28.97 -17.92 23.29
N LEU A 360 27.88 -18.42 23.85
CA LEU A 360 26.71 -17.60 24.23
C LEU A 360 26.88 -16.88 25.58
N LEU A 361 28.00 -17.01 26.28
CA LEU A 361 28.22 -16.32 27.55
C LEU A 361 28.22 -14.79 27.38
N CYS A 362 27.64 -14.13 28.38
CA CYS A 362 27.58 -12.67 28.45
C CYS A 362 29.01 -12.08 28.40
N PRO A 363 29.32 -11.16 27.48
CA PRO A 363 30.65 -10.62 27.32
C PRO A 363 31.12 -9.73 28.48
N LEU A 364 30.22 -9.36 29.40
CA LEU A 364 30.51 -8.50 30.54
C LEU A 364 30.77 -9.26 31.82
N CYS A 365 29.90 -10.24 32.17
CA CYS A 365 30.07 -11.01 33.40
C CYS A 365 30.77 -12.36 33.19
N LEU A 366 30.77 -12.90 31.96
CA LEU A 366 31.33 -14.18 31.59
C LEU A 366 30.80 -15.40 32.41
N LYS A 367 29.62 -15.25 33.04
CA LYS A 367 29.03 -16.27 33.92
C LYS A 367 27.81 -16.93 33.29
N ASP A 368 26.89 -16.15 32.83
CA ASP A 368 25.58 -16.60 32.37
C ASP A 368 25.44 -16.41 30.85
N GLU A 369 24.45 -17.08 30.26
CA GLU A 369 24.12 -16.93 28.84
C GLU A 369 23.66 -15.52 28.54
N ASP A 370 24.11 -14.96 27.41
CA ASP A 370 23.80 -13.62 26.95
C ASP A 370 22.38 -13.53 26.36
N THR A 371 21.39 -13.48 27.21
CA THR A 371 19.97 -13.35 26.89
C THR A 371 19.41 -11.96 27.25
N GLN A 372 18.23 -11.65 26.80
CA GLN A 372 17.54 -10.39 27.20
C GLN A 372 17.17 -10.44 28.69
N GLU A 373 16.76 -11.59 29.19
CA GLU A 373 16.47 -11.85 30.59
C GLU A 373 17.71 -11.64 31.47
N HIS A 374 18.86 -12.15 30.99
CA HIS A 374 20.12 -11.96 31.72
C HIS A 374 20.55 -10.50 31.78
N CYS A 375 20.26 -9.69 30.73
CA CYS A 375 20.59 -8.25 30.74
C CYS A 375 19.93 -7.50 31.92
N LEU A 376 18.71 -7.88 32.33
CA LEU A 376 18.07 -7.33 33.53
C LEU A 376 18.75 -7.72 34.84
N ASN A 377 19.42 -8.87 34.86
CA ASN A 377 19.99 -9.48 36.08
C ASN A 377 21.52 -9.51 36.05
N CYS A 378 22.17 -8.96 35.01
CA CYS A 378 23.61 -9.01 34.89
C CYS A 378 24.30 -8.14 35.97
N PRO A 379 25.17 -8.71 36.83
CA PRO A 379 25.79 -7.98 37.94
C PRO A 379 26.72 -6.82 37.49
N LYS A 380 27.06 -6.75 36.20
CA LYS A 380 27.84 -5.67 35.60
C LYS A 380 26.95 -4.54 35.03
N LEU A 381 25.64 -4.75 34.93
CA LEU A 381 24.68 -3.81 34.34
C LEU A 381 23.73 -3.20 35.37
N ILE A 382 23.38 -3.96 36.43
CA ILE A 382 22.45 -3.52 37.49
C ILE A 382 23.12 -2.49 38.40
N ARG A 383 22.37 -1.44 38.78
CA ARG A 383 22.71 -0.50 39.85
C ARG A 383 21.97 -0.89 41.15
N GLN A 384 22.56 -0.61 42.31
CA GLN A 384 22.04 -1.02 43.62
C GLN A 384 20.65 -0.46 43.96
N ASN A 385 20.17 0.58 43.25
CA ASN A 385 18.89 1.25 43.51
C ASN A 385 17.85 1.07 42.39
N GLU A 386 18.06 0.13 41.43
CA GLU A 386 17.09 -0.12 40.36
C GLU A 386 15.99 -1.07 40.86
N ASN A 387 14.72 -0.75 40.54
CA ASN A 387 13.58 -1.61 40.86
C ASN A 387 13.78 -2.99 40.19
N HIS A 388 13.40 -4.03 40.93
CA HIS A 388 13.45 -5.38 40.38
C HIS A 388 12.23 -5.61 39.47
N LEU A 389 12.43 -5.45 38.17
CA LEU A 389 11.43 -5.73 37.15
C LEU A 389 11.69 -7.11 36.54
N GLU A 390 10.62 -7.82 36.21
CA GLU A 390 10.71 -9.09 35.52
C GLU A 390 10.67 -8.90 34.01
N TYR A 391 11.37 -9.75 33.28
CA TYR A 391 11.34 -9.67 31.81
C TYR A 391 9.92 -9.72 31.23
N ASN A 392 9.02 -10.48 31.85
CA ASN A 392 7.63 -10.59 31.40
C ASN A 392 6.82 -9.29 31.50
N ASP A 393 7.32 -8.29 32.26
CA ASP A 393 6.68 -6.97 32.35
C ASP A 393 6.64 -6.22 31.02
N ILE A 394 7.45 -6.62 30.03
CA ILE A 394 7.34 -6.11 28.65
C ILE A 394 5.98 -6.43 27.99
N PHE A 395 5.24 -7.42 28.51
CA PHE A 395 3.91 -7.81 28.04
C PHE A 395 2.80 -7.34 28.97
N SER A 396 3.12 -6.55 30.00
CA SER A 396 2.15 -6.07 30.97
C SER A 396 1.06 -5.24 30.30
N SER A 397 -0.18 -5.46 30.71
CA SER A 397 -1.31 -4.59 30.38
C SER A 397 -1.31 -3.28 31.17
N ASN A 398 -0.53 -3.20 32.26
CA ASN A 398 -0.31 -1.98 33.01
C ASN A 398 0.73 -1.11 32.31
N GLU A 399 0.29 -0.02 31.68
CA GLU A 399 1.12 0.89 30.91
C GLU A 399 2.31 1.45 31.73
N SER A 400 2.11 1.74 33.04
CA SER A 400 3.19 2.28 33.87
C SER A 400 4.30 1.26 34.09
N VAL A 401 3.96 0.00 34.34
CA VAL A 401 4.94 -1.09 34.49
C VAL A 401 5.68 -1.33 33.17
N GLN A 402 4.93 -1.36 32.09
CA GLN A 402 5.51 -1.56 30.75
C GLN A 402 6.44 -0.40 30.35
N HIS A 403 6.10 0.83 30.70
CA HIS A 403 6.95 2.00 30.45
C HIS A 403 8.22 1.97 31.30
N GLU A 404 8.09 1.61 32.58
CA GLU A 404 9.24 1.52 33.51
C GLU A 404 10.28 0.50 33.01
N ILE A 405 9.83 -0.68 32.57
CA ILE A 405 10.76 -1.69 32.01
C ILE A 405 11.36 -1.25 30.67
N ALA A 406 10.61 -0.55 29.81
CA ALA A 406 11.14 -0.02 28.57
C ALA A 406 12.27 0.98 28.82
N ASN A 407 12.07 1.91 29.75
CA ASN A 407 13.08 2.90 30.17
C ASN A 407 14.31 2.20 30.78
N GLN A 408 14.11 1.26 31.68
CA GLN A 408 15.21 0.51 32.28
C GLN A 408 16.05 -0.21 31.21
N PHE A 409 15.40 -0.87 30.23
CA PHE A 409 16.12 -1.53 29.16
C PHE A 409 16.91 -0.55 28.26
N VAL A 410 16.38 0.61 27.96
CA VAL A 410 17.12 1.65 27.21
C VAL A 410 18.42 1.99 27.95
N ASN A 411 18.33 2.26 29.24
CA ASN A 411 19.49 2.58 30.09
C ASN A 411 20.50 1.41 30.20
N ILE A 412 20.01 0.17 30.33
CA ILE A 412 20.84 -1.03 30.36
C ILE A 412 21.59 -1.22 29.05
N LEU A 413 20.92 -1.08 27.90
CA LEU A 413 21.54 -1.25 26.58
C LEU A 413 22.59 -0.17 26.29
N GLU A 414 22.36 1.07 26.72
CA GLU A 414 23.35 2.15 26.63
C GLU A 414 24.57 1.85 27.49
N ARG A 415 24.39 1.46 28.75
CA ARG A 415 25.51 1.05 29.63
C ARG A 415 26.31 -0.12 29.03
N ARG A 416 25.57 -1.11 28.53
CA ARG A 416 26.18 -2.28 27.87
C ARG A 416 27.09 -1.85 26.71
N GLN A 417 26.60 -0.96 25.86
CA GLN A 417 27.36 -0.46 24.70
C GLN A 417 28.64 0.27 25.16
N LEU A 418 28.52 1.17 26.14
CA LEU A 418 29.66 1.90 26.68
C LEU A 418 30.73 0.96 27.25
N LEU A 419 30.34 -0.07 28.01
CA LEU A 419 31.27 -1.04 28.57
C LEU A 419 31.93 -1.91 27.51
N GLN A 420 31.23 -2.25 26.44
CA GLN A 420 31.79 -3.03 25.33
C GLN A 420 32.76 -2.19 24.50
N ASP A 421 32.52 -0.90 24.34
CA ASP A 421 33.42 0.03 23.62
C ASP A 421 34.68 0.42 24.44
N GLY A 422 34.85 -0.13 25.65
CA GLY A 422 35.98 0.18 26.55
C GLY A 422 35.96 1.61 27.11
N ARG A 423 34.84 2.31 27.04
CA ARG A 423 34.67 3.65 27.64
C ARG A 423 34.32 3.49 29.12
N PRO A 424 34.98 4.25 30.03
CA PRO A 424 34.60 4.20 31.44
C PRO A 424 33.13 4.60 31.57
N GLY A 425 32.33 3.74 32.19
CA GLY A 425 30.94 4.06 32.47
C GLY A 425 30.90 5.34 33.31
N THR A 426 30.38 6.43 32.77
CA THR A 426 30.24 7.71 33.47
C THR A 426 29.34 7.46 34.67
N GLU A 427 29.91 7.51 35.86
CA GLU A 427 29.17 7.36 37.14
C GLU A 427 28.19 8.51 37.40
N THR A 428 28.22 9.54 36.57
CA THR A 428 27.31 10.68 36.67
C THR A 428 27.10 11.35 35.32
N LEU A 429 26.05 10.97 34.61
CA LEU A 429 25.41 11.90 33.68
C LEU A 429 24.35 12.67 34.46
N ASP A 430 24.65 13.90 34.76
CA ASP A 430 23.75 14.89 35.36
C ASP A 430 22.57 15.08 34.38
N PRO A 431 21.31 14.87 34.80
CA PRO A 431 20.13 15.04 33.93
C PRO A 431 19.92 16.49 33.43
N ALA A 432 20.75 17.43 33.88
CA ALA A 432 20.62 18.87 33.53
C ALA A 432 21.31 19.30 32.24
N LEU A 433 21.90 18.37 31.45
CA LEU A 433 22.69 18.73 30.25
C LEU A 433 22.08 18.21 28.90
N TYR A 434 20.76 17.87 28.87
CA TYR A 434 20.05 17.63 27.59
C TYR A 434 18.70 18.32 27.56
#